data_4e9d0d474af50c4d4b7991c595d1f41a
#
_entry.id   4e9d0d474af50c4d4b7991c595d1f41a
#
_cell.length_a   1.000
_cell.length_b   1.000
_cell.length_c   1.000
_cell.angle_alpha   90.00
_cell.angle_beta   90.00
_cell.angle_gamma   90.00
#
_symmetry.space_group_name_H-M   'P 1'
#
loop_
_entity.id
_entity.type
_entity.pdbx_description
1 polymer ?
#
loop_
_entity_poly.entity_id
_entity_poly.type
_entity_poly.pdbx_seq_one_letter_code
_entity_poly.pdbx_strand_id
1 'polypeptide(L)'
;IIPMMDDLGDLDPKLVQAMKEKPQACLLGKDKLKAINKQVGERFRLTSFNYKGLEDLDFEIVAVLPDGRYNASALMNMEYFNAAFDKYENKFKAPHPLAHKRLNLIWIRVKDRDMFDRIGGVIEDAPEFNQYPVKVETASSLIGSFLESYRVIFMAMKFLLVPGMLAVMALVMANAISITVRERRTEMAVLKVLGYSPNQVMLLILGEALFVGALAGMLAAGLTFAFFNGLWGGIPFRIGFFPVFRIPESAFLWGLGIGAVTTFLGSAIPAWTARSVKVSEVFSKVA
;
A
#
# COMPACT_ATOMS: atom_id res chain seq x y z
N ILE A 1 -16.35 18.90 9.94
CA ILE A 1 -15.09 18.13 9.89
C ILE A 1 -13.90 19.02 10.31
N ILE A 2 -13.75 20.23 9.76
CA ILE A 2 -12.58 21.10 10.02
C ILE A 2 -12.25 21.26 11.50
N PRO A 3 -13.19 21.59 12.41
CA PRO A 3 -12.89 21.70 13.84
C PRO A 3 -12.60 20.35 14.55
N MET A 4 -12.86 19.22 13.87
CA MET A 4 -12.66 17.89 14.45
C MET A 4 -11.27 17.31 14.15
N MET A 5 -10.57 17.86 13.18
CA MET A 5 -9.24 17.42 12.78
C MET A 5 -8.19 18.38 13.33
N ASP A 6 -7.27 17.89 14.15
CA ASP A 6 -6.25 18.72 14.80
C ASP A 6 -5.31 19.38 13.80
N ASP A 7 -4.99 18.69 12.71
CA ASP A 7 -4.15 19.18 11.62
C ASP A 7 -4.87 20.10 10.62
N LEU A 8 -6.18 20.26 10.72
CA LEU A 8 -6.96 21.28 10.02
C LEU A 8 -7.30 22.48 10.94
N GLY A 9 -6.94 22.41 12.23
CA GLY A 9 -7.16 23.50 13.20
C GLY A 9 -6.38 24.76 12.88
N ASP A 10 -5.27 24.64 12.15
CA ASP A 10 -4.42 25.74 11.69
C ASP A 10 -4.90 26.39 10.38
N LEU A 11 -6.03 25.94 9.82
CA LEU A 11 -6.65 26.62 8.68
C LEU A 11 -7.07 28.04 9.07
N ASP A 12 -6.73 29.00 8.21
CA ASP A 12 -7.12 30.41 8.40
C ASP A 12 -8.64 30.48 8.70
N PRO A 13 -9.05 31.03 9.85
CA PRO A 13 -10.45 31.19 10.20
C PRO A 13 -11.29 31.88 9.11
N LYS A 14 -10.67 32.74 8.29
CA LYS A 14 -11.32 33.39 7.14
C LYS A 14 -11.80 32.39 6.09
N LEU A 15 -11.05 31.29 5.89
CA LEU A 15 -11.45 30.24 4.93
C LEU A 15 -12.64 29.44 5.43
N VAL A 16 -12.67 29.16 6.74
CA VAL A 16 -13.81 28.50 7.39
C VAL A 16 -15.04 29.39 7.30
N GLN A 17 -14.87 30.69 7.50
CA GLN A 17 -15.94 31.69 7.38
C GLN A 17 -16.46 31.79 5.94
N ALA A 18 -15.56 31.83 4.94
CA ALA A 18 -15.93 31.85 3.53
C ALA A 18 -16.76 30.62 3.11
N MET A 19 -16.45 29.42 3.65
CA MET A 19 -17.26 28.23 3.41
C MET A 19 -18.64 28.28 4.06
N LYS A 20 -18.80 28.99 5.18
CA LYS A 20 -20.11 29.20 5.82
C LYS A 20 -20.95 30.23 5.06
N GLU A 21 -20.33 31.29 4.59
CA GLU A 21 -21.03 32.40 3.89
C GLU A 21 -21.42 32.04 2.45
N LYS A 22 -20.57 31.25 1.77
CA LYS A 22 -20.80 30.81 0.39
C LYS A 22 -21.09 29.32 0.31
N PRO A 23 -22.34 28.89 0.13
CA PRO A 23 -22.68 27.45 0.03
C PRO A 23 -21.89 26.71 -1.06
N GLN A 24 -21.56 27.39 -2.15
CA GLN A 24 -20.80 26.81 -3.28
C GLN A 24 -19.28 26.76 -3.06
N ALA A 25 -18.78 27.32 -1.94
CA ALA A 25 -17.35 27.30 -1.64
C ALA A 25 -16.86 25.89 -1.36
N CYS A 26 -15.72 25.51 -1.91
CA CYS A 26 -15.04 24.26 -1.63
C CYS A 26 -13.54 24.43 -1.40
N LEU A 27 -12.95 23.53 -0.63
CA LEU A 27 -11.51 23.41 -0.44
C LEU A 27 -11.06 22.10 -1.12
N LEU A 28 -10.00 22.18 -1.92
CA LEU A 28 -9.46 21.02 -2.64
C LEU A 28 -8.01 20.77 -2.25
N GLY A 29 -7.65 19.48 -2.17
CA GLY A 29 -6.26 19.09 -2.04
C GLY A 29 -5.50 19.25 -3.36
N LYS A 30 -4.17 19.39 -3.28
CA LYS A 30 -3.30 19.65 -4.43
C LYS A 30 -3.45 18.62 -5.55
N ASP A 31 -3.61 17.35 -5.22
CA ASP A 31 -3.75 16.29 -6.23
C ASP A 31 -5.10 16.38 -6.95
N LYS A 32 -6.16 16.79 -6.24
CA LYS A 32 -7.47 17.04 -6.86
C LYS A 32 -7.43 18.23 -7.81
N LEU A 33 -6.78 19.33 -7.41
CA LEU A 33 -6.61 20.51 -8.26
C LEU A 33 -5.88 20.15 -9.56
N LYS A 34 -4.77 19.41 -9.45
CA LYS A 34 -4.02 18.92 -10.61
C LYS A 34 -4.88 18.00 -11.50
N ALA A 35 -5.65 17.09 -10.90
CA ALA A 35 -6.48 16.15 -11.63
C ALA A 35 -7.58 16.80 -12.46
N ILE A 36 -8.17 17.90 -11.96
CA ILE A 36 -9.21 18.65 -12.67
C ILE A 36 -8.65 19.83 -13.50
N ASN A 37 -7.32 20.05 -13.45
CA ASN A 37 -6.62 21.14 -14.11
C ASN A 37 -7.24 22.52 -13.81
N LYS A 38 -7.43 22.81 -12.52
CA LYS A 38 -8.04 24.05 -12.01
C LYS A 38 -7.17 24.73 -10.97
N GLN A 39 -7.44 26.03 -10.74
CA GLN A 39 -6.74 26.87 -9.77
C GLN A 39 -7.73 27.46 -8.74
N VAL A 40 -7.18 27.99 -7.65
CA VAL A 40 -7.97 28.74 -6.64
C VAL A 40 -8.62 29.96 -7.30
N GLY A 41 -9.89 30.17 -7.00
CA GLY A 41 -10.73 31.21 -7.60
C GLY A 41 -11.54 30.74 -8.82
N GLU A 42 -11.22 29.58 -9.38
CA GLU A 42 -11.98 29.04 -10.51
C GLU A 42 -13.21 28.23 -10.06
N ARG A 43 -14.14 28.09 -10.98
CA ARG A 43 -15.35 27.29 -10.80
C ARG A 43 -15.29 26.00 -11.58
N PHE A 44 -15.93 24.96 -11.03
CA PHE A 44 -16.13 23.70 -11.71
C PHE A 44 -17.50 23.13 -11.36
N ARG A 45 -18.00 22.29 -12.26
CA ARG A 45 -19.27 21.60 -12.10
C ARG A 45 -19.02 20.15 -11.74
N LEU A 46 -19.76 19.64 -10.76
CA LEU A 46 -19.73 18.27 -10.31
C LEU A 46 -21.08 17.61 -10.62
N THR A 47 -21.05 16.60 -11.50
CA THR A 47 -22.19 15.74 -11.76
C THR A 47 -22.13 14.51 -10.88
N SER A 48 -23.22 14.16 -10.21
CA SER A 48 -23.24 13.01 -9.33
C SER A 48 -23.39 11.71 -10.14
N PHE A 49 -22.42 10.82 -9.99
CA PHE A 49 -22.48 9.50 -10.58
C PHE A 49 -23.44 8.55 -9.82
N ASN A 50 -23.44 8.63 -8.49
CA ASN A 50 -24.21 7.72 -7.63
C ASN A 50 -25.66 8.18 -7.45
N TYR A 51 -25.90 9.48 -7.41
CA TYR A 51 -27.23 10.07 -7.17
C TYR A 51 -27.82 10.55 -8.51
N LYS A 52 -28.26 9.59 -9.34
CA LYS A 52 -28.83 9.90 -10.65
C LYS A 52 -30.09 10.76 -10.54
N GLY A 53 -30.13 11.84 -11.28
CA GLY A 53 -31.28 12.76 -11.30
C GLY A 53 -31.16 13.95 -10.35
N LEU A 54 -30.14 14.02 -9.49
CA LEU A 54 -29.78 15.27 -8.82
C LEU A 54 -29.27 16.27 -9.84
N GLU A 55 -29.54 17.53 -9.60
CA GLU A 55 -28.93 18.62 -10.37
C GLU A 55 -27.43 18.67 -10.16
N ASP A 56 -26.70 19.08 -11.20
CA ASP A 56 -25.28 19.34 -11.09
C ASP A 56 -24.98 20.40 -10.05
N LEU A 57 -23.91 20.22 -9.31
CA LEU A 57 -23.46 21.17 -8.29
C LEU A 57 -22.31 22.01 -8.84
N ASP A 58 -22.46 23.32 -8.80
CA ASP A 58 -21.41 24.27 -9.17
C ASP A 58 -20.62 24.68 -7.93
N PHE A 59 -19.30 24.50 -7.98
CA PHE A 59 -18.39 24.83 -6.87
C PHE A 59 -17.40 25.92 -7.27
N GLU A 60 -17.06 26.77 -6.29
CA GLU A 60 -15.97 27.75 -6.36
C GLU A 60 -14.82 27.29 -5.46
N ILE A 61 -13.62 27.18 -6.01
CA ILE A 61 -12.43 26.75 -5.27
C ILE A 61 -11.90 27.95 -4.48
N VAL A 62 -12.09 27.97 -3.17
CA VAL A 62 -11.69 29.13 -2.34
C VAL A 62 -10.30 28.98 -1.75
N ALA A 63 -9.82 27.75 -1.53
CA ALA A 63 -8.45 27.50 -1.08
C ALA A 63 -7.99 26.07 -1.31
N VAL A 64 -6.71 25.84 -1.03
CA VAL A 64 -6.06 24.52 -1.05
C VAL A 64 -5.96 23.98 0.37
N LEU A 65 -6.24 22.69 0.54
CA LEU A 65 -6.02 21.98 1.81
C LEU A 65 -4.52 21.85 2.12
N PRO A 66 -4.14 21.78 3.39
CA PRO A 66 -2.76 21.55 3.80
C PRO A 66 -2.15 20.32 3.14
N ASP A 67 -0.84 20.41 2.84
CA ASP A 67 -0.10 19.30 2.25
C ASP A 67 -0.09 18.08 3.15
N GLY A 68 -0.21 16.92 2.53
CA GLY A 68 -0.13 15.63 3.22
C GLY A 68 -1.33 14.74 2.91
N ARG A 69 -1.96 14.21 3.95
CA ARG A 69 -3.08 13.25 3.83
C ARG A 69 -4.32 13.79 3.12
N TYR A 70 -4.46 15.11 3.02
CA TYR A 70 -5.61 15.76 2.38
C TYR A 70 -5.39 16.07 0.91
N ASN A 71 -4.24 15.76 0.32
CA ASN A 71 -3.93 16.08 -1.08
C ASN A 71 -4.97 15.52 -2.08
N ALA A 72 -5.55 14.36 -1.77
CA ALA A 72 -6.59 13.72 -2.58
C ALA A 72 -8.02 14.04 -2.11
N SER A 73 -8.20 14.92 -1.12
CA SER A 73 -9.50 15.22 -0.49
C SER A 73 -10.15 16.47 -1.08
N ALA A 74 -11.46 16.56 -0.88
CA ALA A 74 -12.26 17.75 -1.15
C ALA A 74 -13.22 17.99 0.01
N LEU A 75 -13.37 19.24 0.43
CA LEU A 75 -14.33 19.65 1.45
C LEU A 75 -15.35 20.59 0.83
N MET A 76 -16.62 20.33 1.07
CA MET A 76 -17.74 21.14 0.61
C MET A 76 -18.72 21.43 1.74
N ASN A 77 -19.62 22.38 1.54
CA ASN A 77 -20.67 22.67 2.46
C ASN A 77 -21.76 21.58 2.38
N MET A 78 -22.10 20.97 3.53
CA MET A 78 -23.10 19.91 3.63
C MET A 78 -24.52 20.42 3.34
N GLU A 79 -24.83 21.66 3.73
CA GLU A 79 -26.14 22.27 3.48
C GLU A 79 -26.39 22.44 1.98
N TYR A 80 -25.35 22.82 1.21
CA TYR A 80 -25.46 22.93 -0.24
C TYR A 80 -25.73 21.57 -0.91
N PHE A 81 -25.07 20.52 -0.43
CA PHE A 81 -25.34 19.17 -0.90
C PHE A 81 -26.77 18.72 -0.54
N ASN A 82 -27.22 18.96 0.69
CA ASN A 82 -28.58 18.61 1.12
C ASN A 82 -29.65 19.37 0.31
N ALA A 83 -29.43 20.65 0.01
CA ALA A 83 -30.35 21.44 -0.80
C ALA A 83 -30.60 20.85 -2.21
N ALA A 84 -29.65 20.09 -2.76
CA ALA A 84 -29.86 19.36 -4.02
C ALA A 84 -30.87 18.23 -3.87
N PHE A 85 -30.91 17.54 -2.75
CA PHE A 85 -31.94 16.52 -2.45
C PHE A 85 -33.31 17.18 -2.23
N ASP A 86 -33.36 18.30 -1.54
CA ASP A 86 -34.62 19.02 -1.33
C ASP A 86 -35.20 19.53 -2.66
N LYS A 87 -34.36 20.01 -3.58
CA LYS A 87 -34.77 20.36 -4.95
C LYS A 87 -35.29 19.15 -5.72
N TYR A 88 -34.63 17.99 -5.60
CA TYR A 88 -35.08 16.77 -6.23
C TYR A 88 -36.47 16.37 -5.73
N GLU A 89 -36.69 16.36 -4.40
CA GLU A 89 -37.97 16.06 -3.78
C GLU A 89 -39.07 17.02 -4.20
N ASN A 90 -38.76 18.31 -4.27
CA ASN A 90 -39.70 19.33 -4.77
C ASN A 90 -40.09 19.12 -6.24
N LYS A 91 -39.14 18.70 -7.06
CA LYS A 91 -39.34 18.46 -8.51
C LYS A 91 -40.12 17.20 -8.81
N PHE A 92 -39.77 16.10 -8.14
CA PHE A 92 -40.35 14.78 -8.39
C PHE A 92 -41.48 14.40 -7.40
N LYS A 93 -41.75 15.24 -6.41
CA LYS A 93 -42.74 15.02 -5.33
C LYS A 93 -42.52 13.72 -4.55
N ALA A 94 -41.28 13.22 -4.57
CA ALA A 94 -40.84 12.02 -3.84
C ALA A 94 -39.37 12.16 -3.46
N PRO A 95 -38.98 11.66 -2.28
CA PRO A 95 -37.56 11.70 -1.87
C PRO A 95 -36.71 10.85 -2.83
N HIS A 96 -35.48 11.26 -3.01
CA HIS A 96 -34.52 10.49 -3.84
C HIS A 96 -34.36 9.08 -3.25
N PRO A 97 -34.34 7.99 -4.05
CA PRO A 97 -34.22 6.61 -3.54
C PRO A 97 -33.01 6.37 -2.62
N LEU A 98 -31.94 7.12 -2.84
CA LEU A 98 -30.72 7.06 -2.01
C LEU A 98 -30.59 8.22 -1.02
N ALA A 99 -31.67 8.93 -0.71
CA ALA A 99 -31.64 10.03 0.27
C ALA A 99 -31.14 9.59 1.65
N HIS A 100 -31.43 8.34 2.04
CA HIS A 100 -30.96 7.73 3.28
C HIS A 100 -29.44 7.46 3.30
N LYS A 101 -28.75 7.44 2.14
CA LYS A 101 -27.31 7.20 2.00
C LYS A 101 -26.48 8.48 1.80
N ARG A 102 -27.09 9.66 1.95
CA ARG A 102 -26.37 10.94 1.80
C ARG A 102 -25.36 11.22 2.91
N LEU A 103 -25.49 10.53 4.03
CA LEU A 103 -24.55 10.61 5.14
C LEU A 103 -23.94 9.23 5.39
N ASN A 104 -22.64 9.09 5.15
CA ASN A 104 -21.93 7.81 5.25
C ASN A 104 -21.05 7.72 6.49
N LEU A 105 -20.56 8.85 6.99
CA LEU A 105 -19.61 8.90 8.09
C LEU A 105 -19.79 10.20 8.89
N ILE A 106 -19.87 10.06 10.20
CA ILE A 106 -19.91 11.19 11.14
C ILE A 106 -18.66 11.12 12.01
N TRP A 107 -17.95 12.24 12.12
CA TRP A 107 -16.81 12.37 13.02
C TRP A 107 -17.25 13.00 14.32
N ILE A 108 -16.95 12.33 15.44
CA ILE A 108 -17.24 12.81 16.79
C ILE A 108 -15.92 12.88 17.55
N ARG A 109 -15.63 14.02 18.18
CA ARG A 109 -14.48 14.15 19.07
C ARG A 109 -14.91 13.79 20.49
N VAL A 110 -14.23 12.83 21.08
CA VAL A 110 -14.38 12.42 22.47
C VAL A 110 -13.09 12.72 23.24
N LYS A 111 -13.21 12.95 24.57
CA LYS A 111 -12.06 13.33 25.40
C LYS A 111 -11.15 12.16 25.73
N ASP A 112 -11.75 11.01 25.99
CA ASP A 112 -11.07 9.81 26.47
C ASP A 112 -11.74 8.54 25.95
N ARG A 113 -11.13 7.41 26.25
CA ARG A 113 -11.59 6.10 25.81
C ARG A 113 -12.88 5.66 26.50
N ASP A 114 -13.03 5.98 27.78
CA ASP A 114 -14.24 5.61 28.55
C ASP A 114 -15.47 6.33 28.01
N MET A 115 -15.29 7.59 27.60
CA MET A 115 -16.33 8.36 26.91
C MET A 115 -16.65 7.77 25.54
N PHE A 116 -15.65 7.29 24.80
CA PHE A 116 -15.85 6.61 23.52
C PHE A 116 -16.71 5.36 23.68
N ASP A 117 -16.36 4.47 24.61
CA ASP A 117 -17.08 3.20 24.83
C ASP A 117 -18.54 3.47 25.27
N ARG A 118 -18.77 4.44 26.15
CA ARG A 118 -20.10 4.83 26.61
C ARG A 118 -20.97 5.44 25.52
N ILE A 119 -20.41 6.40 24.75
CA ILE A 119 -21.15 7.06 23.66
C ILE A 119 -21.38 6.08 22.51
N GLY A 120 -20.40 5.22 22.22
CA GLY A 120 -20.50 4.17 21.21
C GLY A 120 -21.67 3.25 21.47
N GLY A 121 -21.78 2.71 22.70
CA GLY A 121 -22.89 1.85 23.09
C GLY A 121 -24.25 2.56 22.99
N VAL A 122 -24.35 3.81 23.45
CA VAL A 122 -25.61 4.58 23.34
C VAL A 122 -26.02 4.79 21.87
N ILE A 123 -25.07 5.02 20.96
CA ILE A 123 -25.38 5.22 19.55
C ILE A 123 -25.78 3.89 18.88
N GLU A 124 -25.01 2.80 19.12
CA GLU A 124 -25.27 1.50 18.50
C GLU A 124 -26.57 0.86 18.98
N ASP A 125 -26.97 1.08 20.26
CA ASP A 125 -28.19 0.55 20.86
C ASP A 125 -29.42 1.47 20.66
N ALA A 126 -29.24 2.63 20.01
CA ALA A 126 -30.33 3.59 19.81
C ALA A 126 -31.40 3.04 18.85
N PRO A 127 -32.70 3.04 19.26
CA PRO A 127 -33.78 2.49 18.42
C PRO A 127 -33.92 3.15 17.04
N GLU A 128 -33.52 4.40 16.95
CA GLU A 128 -33.54 5.20 15.70
C GLU A 128 -32.69 4.58 14.60
N PHE A 129 -31.65 3.81 14.96
CA PHE A 129 -30.74 3.18 14.00
C PHE A 129 -31.08 1.71 13.71
N ASN A 130 -32.18 1.15 14.26
CA ASN A 130 -32.57 -0.23 13.96
C ASN A 130 -32.84 -0.50 12.49
N GLN A 131 -33.33 0.50 11.74
CA GLN A 131 -33.57 0.38 10.31
C GLN A 131 -32.28 0.57 9.46
N TYR A 132 -31.36 1.36 9.96
CA TYR A 132 -30.06 1.67 9.31
C TYR A 132 -28.94 1.49 10.34
N PRO A 133 -28.44 0.25 10.52
CA PRO A 133 -27.44 -0.03 11.53
C PRO A 133 -26.19 0.86 11.36
N VAL A 134 -25.77 1.46 12.45
CA VAL A 134 -24.55 2.27 12.54
C VAL A 134 -23.51 1.49 13.31
N LYS A 135 -22.24 1.73 13.00
CA LYS A 135 -21.09 1.19 13.73
C LYS A 135 -20.23 2.33 14.22
N VAL A 136 -19.87 2.30 15.49
CA VAL A 136 -18.99 3.30 16.09
C VAL A 136 -17.58 2.76 16.15
N GLU A 137 -16.66 3.43 15.47
CA GLU A 137 -15.27 3.00 15.36
C GLU A 137 -14.31 4.16 15.59
N THR A 138 -13.12 3.87 16.12
CA THR A 138 -12.02 4.83 16.11
C THR A 138 -11.41 4.92 14.72
N ALA A 139 -10.67 6.00 14.40
CA ALA A 139 -9.94 6.09 13.14
C ALA A 139 -8.96 4.93 12.94
N SER A 140 -8.37 4.43 14.04
CA SER A 140 -7.45 3.29 13.99
C SER A 140 -8.18 1.97 13.73
N SER A 141 -9.36 1.75 14.35
CA SER A 141 -10.15 0.53 14.13
C SER A 141 -10.79 0.51 12.75
N LEU A 142 -11.14 1.67 12.19
CA LEU A 142 -11.62 1.77 10.81
C LEU A 142 -10.56 1.27 9.80
N ILE A 143 -9.29 1.67 9.99
CA ILE A 143 -8.17 1.17 9.19
C ILE A 143 -8.01 -0.34 9.41
N GLY A 144 -8.11 -0.81 10.66
CA GLY A 144 -8.05 -2.22 11.00
C GLY A 144 -9.14 -3.04 10.31
N SER A 145 -10.40 -2.59 10.36
CA SER A 145 -11.54 -3.25 9.69
C SER A 145 -11.40 -3.28 8.18
N PHE A 146 -10.85 -2.22 7.59
CA PHE A 146 -10.53 -2.19 6.16
C PHE A 146 -9.47 -3.24 5.81
N LEU A 147 -8.37 -3.30 6.56
CA LEU A 147 -7.31 -4.30 6.35
C LEU A 147 -7.82 -5.74 6.56
N GLU A 148 -8.71 -5.95 7.53
CA GLU A 148 -9.34 -7.25 7.78
C GLU A 148 -10.18 -7.73 6.59
N SER A 149 -10.86 -6.83 5.88
CA SER A 149 -11.59 -7.14 4.65
C SER A 149 -10.69 -7.71 3.55
N TYR A 150 -9.40 -7.35 3.55
CA TYR A 150 -8.39 -7.86 2.61
C TYR A 150 -7.54 -8.99 3.19
N ARG A 151 -7.81 -9.43 4.41
CA ARG A 151 -7.01 -10.45 5.12
C ARG A 151 -6.81 -11.72 4.31
N VAL A 152 -7.85 -12.22 3.65
CA VAL A 152 -7.76 -13.43 2.82
C VAL A 152 -6.78 -13.25 1.67
N ILE A 153 -6.80 -12.08 1.03
CA ILE A 153 -5.88 -11.74 -0.07
C ILE A 153 -4.45 -11.67 0.45
N PHE A 154 -4.21 -10.98 1.58
CA PHE A 154 -2.89 -10.91 2.20
C PHE A 154 -2.37 -12.28 2.65
N MET A 155 -3.24 -13.15 3.19
CA MET A 155 -2.90 -14.53 3.52
C MET A 155 -2.52 -15.33 2.27
N ALA A 156 -3.30 -15.24 1.19
CA ALA A 156 -2.99 -15.93 -0.07
C ALA A 156 -1.65 -15.43 -0.65
N MET A 157 -1.39 -14.14 -0.61
CA MET A 157 -0.09 -13.58 -1.02
C MET A 157 1.06 -14.13 -0.15
N LYS A 158 0.91 -14.11 1.17
CA LYS A 158 1.96 -14.52 2.11
C LYS A 158 2.23 -16.02 2.06
N PHE A 159 1.21 -16.87 1.99
CA PHE A 159 1.35 -18.31 2.16
C PHE A 159 1.36 -19.09 0.85
N LEU A 160 0.89 -18.52 -0.25
CA LEU A 160 0.86 -19.21 -1.54
C LEU A 160 1.78 -18.50 -2.56
N LEU A 161 1.56 -17.22 -2.81
CA LEU A 161 2.25 -16.52 -3.87
C LEU A 161 3.73 -16.32 -3.56
N VAL A 162 4.08 -15.85 -2.37
CA VAL A 162 5.49 -15.62 -1.98
C VAL A 162 6.28 -16.92 -1.96
N PRO A 163 5.86 -18.02 -1.29
CA PRO A 163 6.59 -19.29 -1.33
C PRO A 163 6.67 -19.88 -2.74
N GLY A 164 5.60 -19.76 -3.54
CA GLY A 164 5.61 -20.22 -4.92
C GLY A 164 6.65 -19.48 -5.77
N MET A 165 6.74 -18.16 -5.64
CA MET A 165 7.77 -17.37 -6.32
C MET A 165 9.19 -17.76 -5.85
N LEU A 166 9.40 -17.93 -4.54
CA LEU A 166 10.69 -18.34 -4.00
C LEU A 166 11.10 -19.73 -4.50
N ALA A 167 10.16 -20.67 -4.63
CA ALA A 167 10.42 -21.99 -5.19
C ALA A 167 10.85 -21.92 -6.67
N VAL A 168 10.15 -21.13 -7.48
CA VAL A 168 10.54 -20.92 -8.89
C VAL A 168 11.92 -20.29 -8.98
N MET A 169 12.20 -19.26 -8.18
CA MET A 169 13.53 -18.62 -8.15
C MET A 169 14.63 -19.62 -7.73
N ALA A 170 14.37 -20.46 -6.71
CA ALA A 170 15.31 -21.50 -6.29
C ALA A 170 15.60 -22.51 -7.40
N LEU A 171 14.59 -22.93 -8.17
CA LEU A 171 14.76 -23.81 -9.32
C LEU A 171 15.59 -23.17 -10.45
N VAL A 172 15.34 -21.90 -10.76
CA VAL A 172 16.15 -21.15 -11.73
C VAL A 172 17.62 -21.08 -11.29
N MET A 173 17.84 -20.76 -10.01
CA MET A 173 19.20 -20.74 -9.44
C MET A 173 19.87 -22.11 -9.44
N ALA A 174 19.12 -23.17 -9.11
CA ALA A 174 19.63 -24.53 -9.16
C ALA A 174 20.11 -24.91 -10.57
N ASN A 175 19.35 -24.51 -11.58
CA ASN A 175 19.71 -24.78 -12.98
C ASN A 175 20.95 -23.98 -13.39
N ALA A 176 21.02 -22.69 -13.10
CA ALA A 176 22.16 -21.84 -13.40
C ALA A 176 23.45 -22.35 -12.74
N ILE A 177 23.39 -22.68 -11.44
CA ILE A 177 24.56 -23.17 -10.71
C ILE A 177 24.97 -24.58 -11.20
N SER A 178 24.00 -25.44 -11.57
CA SER A 178 24.30 -26.76 -12.16
C SER A 178 25.10 -26.63 -13.48
N ILE A 179 24.76 -25.63 -14.31
CA ILE A 179 25.51 -25.34 -15.54
C ILE A 179 26.91 -24.87 -15.18
N THR A 180 27.04 -23.89 -14.29
CA THR A 180 28.34 -23.36 -13.84
C THR A 180 29.24 -24.48 -13.26
N VAL A 181 28.68 -25.37 -12.42
CA VAL A 181 29.42 -26.54 -11.88
C VAL A 181 29.90 -27.47 -12.98
N ARG A 182 29.09 -27.69 -14.01
CA ARG A 182 29.51 -28.52 -15.16
C ARG A 182 30.63 -27.89 -15.99
N GLU A 183 30.52 -26.59 -16.24
CA GLU A 183 31.51 -25.83 -17.00
C GLU A 183 32.88 -25.75 -16.28
N ARG A 184 32.85 -25.57 -14.95
CA ARG A 184 34.06 -25.42 -14.11
C ARG A 184 34.57 -26.75 -13.55
N ARG A 185 34.19 -27.91 -14.10
CA ARG A 185 34.61 -29.24 -13.59
C ARG A 185 36.14 -29.40 -13.56
N THR A 186 36.83 -28.91 -14.59
CA THR A 186 38.29 -28.96 -14.68
C THR A 186 38.96 -28.12 -13.60
N GLU A 187 38.45 -26.92 -13.33
CA GLU A 187 38.98 -26.05 -12.27
C GLU A 187 38.82 -26.73 -10.89
N MET A 188 37.66 -27.36 -10.64
CA MET A 188 37.41 -28.09 -9.41
C MET A 188 38.32 -29.33 -9.24
N ALA A 189 38.63 -30.00 -10.34
CA ALA A 189 39.59 -31.13 -10.33
C ALA A 189 41.02 -30.64 -10.00
N VAL A 190 41.41 -29.49 -10.55
CA VAL A 190 42.72 -28.88 -10.24
C VAL A 190 42.81 -28.46 -8.79
N LEU A 191 41.74 -27.85 -8.21
CA LEU A 191 41.70 -27.49 -6.79
C LEU A 191 41.88 -28.73 -5.90
N LYS A 192 41.26 -29.87 -6.25
CA LYS A 192 41.42 -31.14 -5.51
C LYS A 192 42.85 -31.69 -5.64
N VAL A 193 43.50 -31.57 -6.78
CA VAL A 193 44.92 -31.94 -6.95
C VAL A 193 45.84 -31.07 -6.11
N LEU A 194 45.50 -29.79 -5.95
CA LEU A 194 46.21 -28.86 -5.08
C LEU A 194 45.96 -29.09 -3.56
N GLY A 195 45.17 -30.11 -3.19
CA GLY A 195 44.93 -30.51 -1.81
C GLY A 195 43.68 -29.99 -1.17
N TYR A 196 42.81 -29.28 -1.88
CA TYR A 196 41.51 -28.87 -1.36
C TYR A 196 40.61 -30.08 -1.14
N SER A 197 40.01 -30.18 0.05
CA SER A 197 39.05 -31.22 0.34
C SER A 197 37.75 -31.06 -0.45
N PRO A 198 37.00 -32.12 -0.73
CA PRO A 198 35.72 -32.03 -1.44
C PRO A 198 34.72 -31.09 -0.78
N ASN A 199 34.76 -31.00 0.57
CA ASN A 199 33.90 -30.07 1.33
C ASN A 199 34.31 -28.60 1.13
N GLN A 200 35.59 -28.32 1.04
CA GLN A 200 36.08 -26.95 0.78
C GLN A 200 35.67 -26.47 -0.60
N VAL A 201 35.74 -27.33 -1.62
CA VAL A 201 35.26 -27.03 -2.98
C VAL A 201 33.76 -26.76 -2.98
N MET A 202 32.97 -27.57 -2.28
CA MET A 202 31.52 -27.38 -2.10
C MET A 202 31.22 -26.04 -1.42
N LEU A 203 31.92 -25.71 -0.31
CA LEU A 203 31.72 -24.47 0.43
C LEU A 203 32.14 -23.24 -0.38
N LEU A 204 33.14 -23.35 -1.24
CA LEU A 204 33.54 -22.26 -2.13
C LEU A 204 32.42 -21.91 -3.11
N ILE A 205 31.83 -22.92 -3.78
CA ILE A 205 30.71 -22.72 -4.71
C ILE A 205 29.49 -22.17 -4.00
N LEU A 206 29.16 -22.73 -2.82
CA LEU A 206 28.03 -22.31 -2.03
C LEU A 206 28.23 -20.86 -1.54
N GLY A 207 29.45 -20.52 -1.10
CA GLY A 207 29.79 -19.17 -0.63
C GLY A 207 29.69 -18.13 -1.75
N GLU A 208 30.22 -18.45 -2.96
CA GLU A 208 30.10 -17.60 -4.14
C GLU A 208 28.63 -17.37 -4.49
N ALA A 209 27.84 -18.43 -4.55
CA ALA A 209 26.42 -18.34 -4.85
C ALA A 209 25.66 -17.49 -3.79
N LEU A 210 25.91 -17.75 -2.51
CA LEU A 210 25.28 -16.99 -1.41
C LEU A 210 25.63 -15.52 -1.44
N PHE A 211 26.89 -15.19 -1.70
CA PHE A 211 27.33 -13.79 -1.82
C PHE A 211 26.58 -13.06 -2.94
N VAL A 212 26.51 -13.68 -4.12
CA VAL A 212 25.79 -13.10 -5.27
C VAL A 212 24.31 -12.99 -4.97
N GLY A 213 23.69 -14.02 -4.37
CA GLY A 213 22.28 -13.98 -4.03
C GLY A 213 21.92 -12.94 -2.97
N ALA A 214 22.73 -12.82 -1.92
CA ALA A 214 22.55 -11.79 -0.90
C ALA A 214 22.70 -10.38 -1.46
N LEU A 215 23.73 -10.15 -2.31
CA LEU A 215 23.96 -8.87 -2.97
C LEU A 215 22.82 -8.51 -3.92
N ALA A 216 22.38 -9.46 -4.74
CA ALA A 216 21.24 -9.26 -5.66
C ALA A 216 19.95 -8.93 -4.91
N GLY A 217 19.67 -9.64 -3.81
CA GLY A 217 18.50 -9.38 -2.97
C GLY A 217 18.55 -7.99 -2.32
N MET A 218 19.71 -7.58 -1.82
CA MET A 218 19.91 -6.24 -1.26
C MET A 218 19.75 -5.15 -2.31
N LEU A 219 20.30 -5.33 -3.52
CA LEU A 219 20.16 -4.39 -4.62
C LEU A 219 18.70 -4.27 -5.08
N ALA A 220 18.00 -5.38 -5.21
CA ALA A 220 16.58 -5.38 -5.57
C ALA A 220 15.74 -4.63 -4.53
N ALA A 221 15.98 -4.85 -3.23
CA ALA A 221 15.33 -4.11 -2.16
C ALA A 221 15.67 -2.62 -2.22
N GLY A 222 16.92 -2.28 -2.50
CA GLY A 222 17.39 -0.89 -2.66
C GLY A 222 16.72 -0.17 -3.83
N LEU A 223 16.63 -0.80 -4.97
CA LEU A 223 15.95 -0.26 -6.15
C LEU A 223 14.45 -0.06 -5.87
N THR A 224 13.80 -1.03 -5.21
CA THR A 224 12.40 -0.93 -4.81
C THR A 224 12.19 0.22 -3.83
N PHE A 225 13.05 0.33 -2.82
CA PHE A 225 13.02 1.43 -1.85
C PHE A 225 13.19 2.80 -2.53
N ALA A 226 14.19 2.95 -3.40
CA ALA A 226 14.46 4.18 -4.13
C ALA A 226 13.28 4.56 -5.06
N PHE A 227 12.70 3.58 -5.74
CA PHE A 227 11.59 3.81 -6.66
C PHE A 227 10.33 4.28 -5.90
N PHE A 228 9.90 3.55 -4.87
CA PHE A 228 8.66 3.90 -4.18
C PHE A 228 8.83 5.08 -3.22
N ASN A 229 9.87 5.12 -2.42
CA ASN A 229 10.05 6.20 -1.45
C ASN A 229 10.68 7.45 -2.06
N GLY A 230 11.60 7.29 -3.03
CA GLY A 230 12.31 8.41 -3.64
C GLY A 230 11.51 9.11 -4.73
N LEU A 231 10.96 8.35 -5.69
CA LEU A 231 10.23 8.94 -6.82
C LEU A 231 8.78 9.26 -6.49
N TRP A 232 8.09 8.42 -5.71
CA TRP A 232 6.65 8.56 -5.42
C TRP A 232 6.36 9.06 -4.00
N GLY A 233 7.38 9.21 -3.14
CA GLY A 233 7.19 9.61 -1.75
C GLY A 233 6.50 8.56 -0.88
N GLY A 234 6.38 7.32 -1.36
CA GLY A 234 5.68 6.18 -0.78
C GLY A 234 4.59 5.64 -1.69
N ILE A 235 3.99 4.50 -1.32
CA ILE A 235 2.89 3.89 -2.08
C ILE A 235 1.62 4.74 -1.84
N PRO A 236 1.07 5.43 -2.86
CA PRO A 236 -0.07 6.31 -2.68
C PRO A 236 -1.36 5.49 -2.59
N PHE A 237 -1.93 5.36 -1.40
CA PHE A 237 -3.33 4.98 -1.26
C PHE A 237 -4.20 6.23 -1.45
N ARG A 238 -4.93 6.30 -2.56
CA ARG A 238 -5.79 7.45 -2.90
C ARG A 238 -7.12 7.46 -2.13
N ILE A 239 -7.13 6.97 -0.90
CA ILE A 239 -8.31 6.99 -0.02
C ILE A 239 -8.04 8.07 1.01
N GLY A 240 -8.86 9.11 1.06
CA GLY A 240 -8.64 10.43 1.66
C GLY A 240 -8.06 10.51 3.07
N PHE A 241 -8.13 9.48 3.89
CA PHE A 241 -7.59 9.47 5.26
C PHE A 241 -6.59 8.35 5.52
N PHE A 242 -6.22 7.56 4.49
CA PHE A 242 -5.18 6.55 4.64
C PHE A 242 -3.79 7.17 4.58
N PRO A 243 -2.88 6.78 5.48
CA PRO A 243 -1.50 7.25 5.45
C PRO A 243 -0.78 6.75 4.19
N VAL A 244 0.21 7.52 3.74
CA VAL A 244 1.13 7.07 2.70
C VAL A 244 1.99 5.95 3.26
N PHE A 245 1.94 4.78 2.65
CA PHE A 245 2.77 3.65 3.06
C PHE A 245 4.18 3.80 2.49
N ARG A 246 5.15 3.98 3.36
CA ARG A 246 6.57 4.00 3.00
C ARG A 246 7.18 2.63 3.25
N ILE A 247 8.07 2.21 2.37
CA ILE A 247 8.85 0.99 2.56
C ILE A 247 9.86 1.26 3.68
N PRO A 248 9.87 0.45 4.76
CA PRO A 248 10.81 0.65 5.87
C PRO A 248 12.24 0.29 5.46
N GLU A 249 13.22 0.88 6.14
CA GLU A 249 14.64 0.59 5.90
C GLU A 249 15.00 -0.87 6.16
N SER A 250 14.26 -1.55 7.04
CA SER A 250 14.41 -3.00 7.26
C SER A 250 14.23 -3.84 6.00
N ALA A 251 13.64 -3.30 4.92
CA ALA A 251 13.50 -3.97 3.64
C ALA A 251 14.85 -4.44 3.05
N PHE A 252 15.94 -3.71 3.32
CA PHE A 252 17.30 -4.11 2.90
C PHE A 252 17.72 -5.41 3.56
N LEU A 253 17.48 -5.58 4.86
CA LEU A 253 17.79 -6.81 5.59
C LEU A 253 16.92 -7.98 5.11
N TRP A 254 15.65 -7.73 4.84
CA TRP A 254 14.76 -8.73 4.25
C TRP A 254 15.20 -9.12 2.85
N GLY A 255 15.60 -8.16 2.00
CA GLY A 255 16.11 -8.43 0.66
C GLY A 255 17.36 -9.31 0.70
N LEU A 256 18.33 -8.96 1.54
CA LEU A 256 19.54 -9.75 1.78
C LEU A 256 19.21 -11.16 2.25
N GLY A 257 18.34 -11.30 3.27
CA GLY A 257 17.96 -12.59 3.84
C GLY A 257 17.23 -13.49 2.84
N ILE A 258 16.25 -12.94 2.12
CA ILE A 258 15.48 -13.67 1.09
C ILE A 258 16.41 -14.11 -0.05
N GLY A 259 17.28 -13.21 -0.52
CA GLY A 259 18.26 -13.54 -1.58
C GLY A 259 19.20 -14.65 -1.16
N ALA A 260 19.76 -14.60 0.06
CA ALA A 260 20.62 -15.63 0.59
C ALA A 260 19.90 -16.99 0.75
N VAL A 261 18.70 -16.99 1.36
CA VAL A 261 17.92 -18.23 1.58
C VAL A 261 17.51 -18.87 0.24
N THR A 262 17.01 -18.09 -0.69
CA THR A 262 16.58 -18.60 -2.01
C THR A 262 17.76 -19.20 -2.76
N THR A 263 18.90 -18.51 -2.74
CA THR A 263 20.12 -19.01 -3.40
C THR A 263 20.67 -20.22 -2.68
N PHE A 264 20.64 -20.29 -1.34
CA PHE A 264 21.02 -21.47 -0.60
C PHE A 264 20.21 -22.69 -1.01
N LEU A 265 18.88 -22.57 -1.03
CA LEU A 265 17.98 -23.64 -1.43
C LEU A 265 18.23 -24.09 -2.88
N GLY A 266 18.45 -23.14 -3.79
CA GLY A 266 18.74 -23.46 -5.20
C GLY A 266 20.14 -24.05 -5.42
N SER A 267 21.15 -23.62 -4.66
CA SER A 267 22.53 -24.03 -4.85
C SER A 267 22.95 -25.28 -4.08
N ALA A 268 22.21 -25.68 -3.05
CA ALA A 268 22.60 -26.78 -2.16
C ALA A 268 22.83 -28.10 -2.92
N ILE A 269 21.91 -28.52 -3.79
CA ILE A 269 22.02 -29.77 -4.57
C ILE A 269 23.15 -29.68 -5.59
N PRO A 270 23.27 -28.63 -6.45
CA PRO A 270 24.39 -28.48 -7.38
C PRO A 270 25.77 -28.46 -6.67
N ALA A 271 25.86 -27.68 -5.57
CA ALA A 271 27.11 -27.63 -4.80
C ALA A 271 27.48 -28.98 -4.19
N TRP A 272 26.49 -29.77 -3.74
CA TRP A 272 26.72 -31.13 -3.28
C TRP A 272 27.24 -32.05 -4.40
N THR A 273 26.70 -31.93 -5.62
CA THR A 273 27.19 -32.72 -6.77
C THR A 273 28.61 -32.34 -7.17
N ALA A 274 29.04 -31.11 -6.98
CA ALA A 274 30.44 -30.68 -7.22
C ALA A 274 31.44 -31.40 -6.29
N ARG A 275 31.00 -31.78 -5.08
CA ARG A 275 31.81 -32.60 -4.17
C ARG A 275 32.20 -33.94 -4.77
N SER A 276 31.36 -34.56 -5.59
CA SER A 276 31.56 -35.89 -6.17
C SER A 276 32.40 -35.93 -7.45
N VAL A 277 32.85 -34.76 -7.97
CA VAL A 277 33.70 -34.71 -9.18
C VAL A 277 35.01 -35.46 -8.93
N LYS A 278 35.24 -36.55 -9.71
CA LYS A 278 36.44 -37.36 -9.63
C LYS A 278 37.57 -36.78 -10.52
N VAL A 279 38.74 -36.63 -9.95
CA VAL A 279 39.93 -36.12 -10.65
C VAL A 279 40.26 -36.98 -11.85
N SER A 280 40.17 -38.36 -11.70
CA SER A 280 40.46 -39.29 -12.78
C SER A 280 39.59 -39.16 -14.02
N GLU A 281 38.30 -38.80 -13.84
CA GLU A 281 37.37 -38.65 -14.96
C GLU A 281 37.60 -37.38 -15.79
N VAL A 282 38.18 -36.37 -15.16
CA VAL A 282 38.46 -35.08 -15.84
C VAL A 282 39.73 -35.18 -16.68
N PHE A 283 40.79 -35.82 -16.17
CA PHE A 283 42.07 -35.95 -16.85
C PHE A 283 42.09 -37.08 -17.90
N SER A 284 41.28 -38.13 -17.77
CA SER A 284 41.16 -39.18 -18.79
C SER A 284 40.48 -38.73 -20.09
N LYS A 285 39.80 -37.58 -20.11
CA LYS A 285 39.20 -36.98 -21.34
C LYS A 285 40.11 -36.01 -22.08
N VAL A 286 41.27 -35.71 -21.49
CA VAL A 286 42.24 -34.75 -22.08
C VAL A 286 43.47 -35.52 -22.65
N ALA A 287 43.65 -36.78 -22.31
CA ALA A 287 44.59 -37.69 -22.92
C ALA A 287 43.89 -38.48 -24.03
#